data_72aec8551217508fdb60d65ae75a9c48
#
_entry.id   72aec8551217508fdb60d65ae75a9c48
#
_cell.length_a   1.000
_cell.length_b   1.000
_cell.length_c   1.000
_cell.angle_alpha   90.00
_cell.angle_beta   90.00
_cell.angle_gamma   90.00
#
_symmetry.space_group_name_H-M   'P 1'
#
loop_
_entity.id
_entity.type
_entity.pdbx_description
1 polymer ?
#
loop_
_entity_poly.entity_id
_entity_poly.type
_entity_poly.pdbx_seq_one_letter_code
_entity_poly.pdbx_strand_id
1 'polypeptide(L)'
;ENIEWHEVTGQKIYAEGEAFQFLERPGKITPGARITNTRLGSYCSVGWIVEKNGEQFILTAGHCGREGDAFSIEDPEGRHHVVGTMTYSEFQNHGDIGRYDKGLIKIDNPAMVDASLQLFWKNQKMITAAVQNTDWTEEHKPRLCRMGARTGLSCGPYYGVGADGQLIYNAISLPGDSGGPVFATHNGHAFPIGIVSGGLKEDAIHQVAQPIAQFLNDGGYTLL
;
A
#
# COMPACT_ATOMS: atom_id res chain seq x y z
N GLU A 1 13.59 -10.81 15.30
CA GLU A 1 14.25 -9.61 15.81
C GLU A 1 13.29 -8.45 15.80
N ASN A 2 13.14 -7.78 16.92
CA ASN A 2 12.23 -6.66 17.03
C ASN A 2 12.78 -5.48 16.23
N ILE A 3 12.07 -5.10 15.20
CA ILE A 3 12.34 -3.84 14.54
C ILE A 3 11.97 -2.75 15.54
N GLU A 4 12.87 -1.81 15.75
CA GLU A 4 12.60 -0.69 16.63
C GLU A 4 11.62 0.28 15.98
N TRP A 5 10.37 -0.15 15.96
CA TRP A 5 9.27 0.59 15.36
C TRP A 5 9.08 1.97 15.98
N HIS A 6 9.44 2.13 17.25
CA HIS A 6 9.37 3.42 17.92
C HIS A 6 10.29 4.48 17.29
N GLU A 7 11.38 4.09 16.67
CA GLU A 7 12.26 5.02 15.94
C GLU A 7 11.63 5.56 14.67
N VAL A 8 10.79 4.75 14.04
CA VAL A 8 10.10 5.12 12.79
C VAL A 8 8.66 5.56 13.03
N THR A 9 8.17 5.44 14.25
CA THR A 9 6.79 5.81 14.60
C THR A 9 6.66 7.26 15.06
N GLY A 10 7.73 8.02 15.08
CA GLY A 10 7.71 9.44 15.40
C GLY A 10 7.12 10.32 14.30
N GLN A 11 6.38 9.74 13.37
CA GLN A 11 5.72 10.43 12.26
C GLN A 11 6.71 11.24 11.40
N LYS A 12 7.86 10.66 11.15
CA LYS A 12 8.84 11.27 10.26
C LYS A 12 8.36 11.19 8.83
N ILE A 13 8.31 12.33 8.18
CA ILE A 13 8.24 12.41 6.72
C ILE A 13 9.67 12.42 6.22
N TYR A 14 10.02 11.47 5.39
CA TYR A 14 11.32 11.47 4.75
C TYR A 14 11.36 12.55 3.66
N ALA A 15 12.51 13.16 3.47
CA ALA A 15 12.73 14.00 2.31
C ALA A 15 12.44 13.19 1.04
N GLU A 16 11.86 13.82 0.02
CA GLU A 16 11.49 13.11 -1.21
C GLU A 16 12.65 12.29 -1.78
N GLY A 17 13.84 12.84 -1.80
CA GLY A 17 15.03 12.12 -2.31
C GLY A 17 15.36 10.85 -1.51
N GLU A 18 15.18 10.86 -0.21
CA GLU A 18 15.39 9.68 0.63
C GLU A 18 14.32 8.64 0.40
N ALA A 19 13.06 9.06 0.34
CA ALA A 19 11.95 8.17 0.06
C ALA A 19 12.09 7.52 -1.31
N PHE A 20 12.46 8.27 -2.33
CA PHE A 20 12.67 7.76 -3.67
C PHE A 20 13.77 6.72 -3.76
N GLN A 21 14.82 6.83 -2.97
CA GLN A 21 15.88 5.82 -2.92
C GLN A 21 15.35 4.46 -2.45
N PHE A 22 14.36 4.45 -1.58
CA PHE A 22 13.76 3.20 -1.11
C PHE A 22 12.79 2.58 -2.11
N LEU A 23 12.26 3.38 -2.99
CA LEU A 23 11.17 3.00 -3.87
C LEU A 23 11.62 2.58 -5.24
N GLU A 24 12.76 3.07 -5.61
CA GLU A 24 13.43 2.69 -6.83
C GLU A 24 14.24 1.44 -6.60
N ARG A 25 13.55 0.32 -6.40
CA ARG A 25 14.19 -0.96 -6.61
C ARG A 25 14.16 -1.23 -8.10
N PRO A 26 15.33 -1.10 -8.73
CA PRO A 26 15.44 -1.18 -10.17
C PRO A 26 14.84 -2.49 -10.69
N GLY A 27 13.81 -2.35 -11.51
CA GLY A 27 13.21 -3.47 -12.19
C GLY A 27 12.39 -4.43 -11.31
N LYS A 28 12.00 -4.02 -10.10
CA LYS A 28 11.18 -4.85 -9.21
C LYS A 28 9.86 -4.18 -8.84
N ILE A 29 8.79 -4.97 -8.93
CA ILE A 29 7.46 -4.62 -8.42
C ILE A 29 7.38 -5.15 -6.99
N THR A 30 7.39 -4.25 -6.01
CA THR A 30 7.45 -4.65 -4.61
C THR A 30 6.57 -3.73 -3.76
N PRO A 31 5.99 -4.20 -2.64
CA PRO A 31 5.16 -3.37 -1.77
C PRO A 31 5.84 -2.05 -1.38
N GLY A 32 5.11 -0.95 -1.53
CA GLY A 32 5.60 0.40 -1.27
C GLY A 32 6.29 1.09 -2.45
N ALA A 33 6.61 0.38 -3.52
CA ALA A 33 7.29 0.95 -4.68
C ALA A 33 6.40 1.93 -5.45
N ARG A 34 7.03 2.90 -6.11
CA ARG A 34 6.33 3.85 -6.96
C ARG A 34 5.83 3.18 -8.24
N ILE A 35 4.57 3.42 -8.55
CA ILE A 35 3.98 3.06 -9.84
C ILE A 35 3.35 4.31 -10.46
N THR A 36 3.66 4.55 -11.72
CA THR A 36 3.20 5.73 -12.45
C THR A 36 2.08 5.35 -13.39
N ASN A 37 0.95 6.05 -13.28
CA ASN A 37 -0.13 5.96 -14.27
C ASN A 37 0.33 6.69 -15.53
N THR A 38 0.51 5.97 -16.62
CA THR A 38 1.09 6.54 -17.86
C THR A 38 0.15 7.55 -18.53
N ARG A 39 -1.15 7.40 -18.35
CA ARG A 39 -2.14 8.33 -18.91
C ARG A 39 -2.17 9.65 -18.12
N LEU A 40 -2.12 9.56 -16.79
CA LEU A 40 -2.24 10.73 -15.91
C LEU A 40 -0.90 11.40 -15.63
N GLY A 41 0.21 10.67 -15.73
CA GLY A 41 1.53 11.15 -15.34
C GLY A 41 1.74 11.24 -13.82
N SER A 42 0.73 10.91 -13.03
CA SER A 42 0.82 10.88 -11.57
C SER A 42 1.21 9.49 -11.07
N TYR A 43 1.71 9.41 -9.85
CA TYR A 43 2.11 8.14 -9.28
C TYR A 43 1.36 7.80 -7.99
N CYS A 44 1.28 6.51 -7.73
CA CYS A 44 0.81 5.89 -6.51
C CYS A 44 1.87 4.89 -6.02
N SER A 45 1.49 4.11 -5.03
CA SER A 45 2.35 3.07 -4.46
C SER A 45 1.79 1.69 -4.72
N VAL A 46 2.65 0.72 -4.91
CA VAL A 46 2.29 -0.70 -4.88
C VAL A 46 1.82 -1.05 -3.47
N GLY A 47 0.64 -1.63 -3.35
CA GLY A 47 0.15 -2.13 -2.07
C GLY A 47 0.69 -3.53 -1.80
N TRP A 48 -0.08 -4.53 -2.17
CA TRP A 48 0.28 -5.93 -2.02
C TRP A 48 0.28 -6.62 -3.37
N ILE A 49 1.00 -7.73 -3.45
CA ILE A 49 0.97 -8.58 -4.64
C ILE A 49 0.04 -9.74 -4.34
N VAL A 50 -0.92 -9.94 -5.23
CA VAL A 50 -1.92 -11.01 -5.09
C VAL A 50 -1.97 -11.87 -6.34
N GLU A 51 -2.47 -13.09 -6.17
CA GLU A 51 -2.55 -14.06 -7.25
C GLU A 51 -3.96 -14.67 -7.32
N LYS A 52 -4.40 -14.89 -8.54
CA LYS A 52 -5.63 -15.62 -8.83
C LYS A 52 -5.49 -16.35 -10.16
N ASN A 53 -5.78 -17.66 -10.16
CA ASN A 53 -5.72 -18.48 -11.35
C ASN A 53 -4.39 -18.40 -12.11
N GLY A 54 -3.28 -18.33 -11.38
CA GLY A 54 -1.94 -18.25 -11.95
C GLY A 54 -1.54 -16.86 -12.47
N GLU A 55 -2.44 -15.88 -12.39
CA GLU A 55 -2.14 -14.49 -12.76
C GLU A 55 -1.83 -13.66 -11.54
N GLN A 56 -0.86 -12.76 -11.66
CA GLN A 56 -0.44 -11.89 -10.56
C GLN A 56 -0.93 -10.46 -10.79
N PHE A 57 -1.29 -9.80 -9.69
CA PHE A 57 -1.83 -8.45 -9.69
C PHE A 57 -1.16 -7.60 -8.62
N ILE A 58 -1.02 -6.32 -8.93
CA ILE A 58 -0.75 -5.30 -7.92
C ILE A 58 -2.10 -4.87 -7.35
N LEU A 59 -2.27 -5.00 -6.03
CA LEU A 59 -3.38 -4.40 -5.31
C LEU A 59 -2.96 -2.99 -4.88
N THR A 60 -3.71 -2.00 -5.31
CA THR A 60 -3.46 -0.58 -5.02
C THR A 60 -4.77 0.16 -4.81
N ALA A 61 -4.74 1.47 -4.62
CA ALA A 61 -5.97 2.25 -4.46
C ALA A 61 -6.69 2.42 -5.81
N GLY A 62 -8.02 2.36 -5.75
CA GLY A 62 -8.83 2.51 -6.95
C GLY A 62 -8.73 3.91 -7.57
N HIS A 63 -8.56 4.94 -6.74
CA HIS A 63 -8.40 6.31 -7.24
C HIS A 63 -7.10 6.56 -8.01
N CYS A 64 -6.17 5.61 -8.00
CA CYS A 64 -4.92 5.73 -8.76
C CYS A 64 -5.12 5.63 -10.27
N GLY A 65 -6.25 5.17 -10.74
CA GLY A 65 -6.54 5.06 -12.16
C GLY A 65 -7.91 4.45 -12.44
N ARG A 66 -8.11 4.09 -13.69
CA ARG A 66 -9.32 3.42 -14.17
C ARG A 66 -8.95 2.20 -15.00
N GLU A 67 -9.92 1.34 -15.24
CA GLU A 67 -9.73 0.19 -16.11
C GLU A 67 -9.15 0.62 -17.48
N GLY A 68 -8.12 -0.11 -17.92
CA GLY A 68 -7.40 0.17 -19.16
C GLY A 68 -6.16 1.03 -18.99
N ASP A 69 -5.95 1.70 -17.86
CA ASP A 69 -4.75 2.49 -17.63
C ASP A 69 -3.52 1.59 -17.50
N ALA A 70 -2.46 1.96 -18.21
CA ALA A 70 -1.16 1.30 -18.08
C ALA A 70 -0.34 1.96 -16.97
N PHE A 71 0.39 1.14 -16.23
CA PHE A 71 1.26 1.60 -15.16
C PHE A 71 2.70 1.20 -15.45
N SER A 72 3.62 2.07 -15.04
CA SER A 72 5.06 1.88 -15.24
C SER A 72 5.82 2.00 -13.93
N ILE A 73 6.99 1.37 -13.90
CA ILE A 73 8.02 1.61 -12.89
C ILE A 73 9.23 2.27 -13.56
N GLU A 74 10.03 2.95 -12.76
CA GLU A 74 11.24 3.60 -13.22
C GLU A 74 12.45 2.74 -12.88
N ASP A 75 13.38 2.58 -13.84
CA ASP A 75 14.64 1.90 -13.62
C ASP A 75 15.71 2.86 -13.05
N PRO A 76 16.92 2.38 -12.67
CA PRO A 76 17.96 3.24 -12.11
C PRO A 76 18.40 4.39 -13.02
N GLU A 77 18.24 4.21 -14.33
CA GLU A 77 18.61 5.22 -15.32
C GLU A 77 17.47 6.19 -15.60
N GLY A 78 16.35 6.08 -14.86
CA GLY A 78 15.21 6.96 -15.03
C GLY A 78 14.28 6.59 -16.17
N ARG A 79 14.43 5.42 -16.76
CA ARG A 79 13.57 4.94 -17.85
C ARG A 79 12.33 4.27 -17.29
N HIS A 80 11.18 4.56 -17.89
CA HIS A 80 9.91 3.97 -17.51
C HIS A 80 9.67 2.65 -18.26
N HIS A 81 9.29 1.63 -17.49
CA HIS A 81 8.91 0.32 -18.03
C HIS A 81 7.47 0.03 -17.65
N VAL A 82 6.61 -0.17 -18.64
CA VAL A 82 5.24 -0.59 -18.41
C VAL A 82 5.23 -1.97 -17.76
N VAL A 83 4.56 -2.12 -16.64
CA VAL A 83 4.54 -3.37 -15.87
C VAL A 83 3.17 -4.03 -15.84
N GLY A 84 2.13 -3.32 -16.23
CA GLY A 84 0.80 -3.88 -16.24
C GLY A 84 -0.28 -2.89 -16.60
N THR A 85 -1.50 -3.41 -16.62
CA THR A 85 -2.70 -2.66 -16.96
C THR A 85 -3.75 -2.84 -15.87
N MET A 86 -4.40 -1.76 -15.47
CA MET A 86 -5.47 -1.82 -14.47
C MET A 86 -6.68 -2.54 -15.05
N THR A 87 -7.09 -3.62 -14.39
CA THR A 87 -8.21 -4.46 -14.80
C THR A 87 -9.44 -4.28 -13.94
N TYR A 88 -9.27 -3.68 -12.77
CA TYR A 88 -10.34 -3.40 -11.84
C TYR A 88 -10.04 -2.10 -11.11
N SER A 89 -11.03 -1.25 -11.00
CA SER A 89 -10.92 -0.01 -10.22
C SER A 89 -12.27 0.30 -9.59
N GLU A 90 -12.26 0.44 -8.28
CA GLU A 90 -13.44 0.84 -7.51
C GLU A 90 -13.05 2.00 -6.61
N PHE A 91 -13.65 3.14 -6.88
CA PHE A 91 -13.49 4.33 -6.05
C PHE A 91 -14.82 5.04 -5.95
N GLN A 92 -15.40 5.02 -4.75
CA GLN A 92 -16.64 5.74 -4.47
C GLN A 92 -16.34 6.77 -3.38
N ASN A 93 -16.40 8.02 -3.78
CA ASN A 93 -16.21 9.14 -2.88
C ASN A 93 -17.57 9.58 -2.30
N HIS A 94 -17.77 9.29 -1.04
CA HIS A 94 -18.90 9.80 -0.26
C HIS A 94 -18.40 10.89 0.68
N GLY A 95 -18.40 12.14 0.18
CA GLY A 95 -17.77 13.24 0.88
C GLY A 95 -16.24 13.20 0.67
N ASP A 96 -15.48 13.21 1.74
CA ASP A 96 -14.03 13.35 1.69
C ASP A 96 -13.28 12.03 1.76
N ILE A 97 -13.97 10.95 2.08
CA ILE A 97 -13.38 9.63 2.22
C ILE A 97 -14.06 8.69 1.24
N GLY A 98 -13.26 8.03 0.41
CA GLY A 98 -13.75 6.98 -0.45
C GLY A 98 -14.28 5.80 0.36
N ARG A 99 -15.52 5.41 0.13
CA ARG A 99 -16.11 4.25 0.77
C ARG A 99 -15.47 2.95 0.32
N TYR A 100 -15.10 2.90 -0.95
CA TYR A 100 -14.39 1.80 -1.56
C TYR A 100 -13.25 2.39 -2.38
N ASP A 101 -12.05 1.92 -2.13
CA ASP A 101 -10.87 2.48 -2.80
C ASP A 101 -9.84 1.38 -3.03
N LYS A 102 -10.11 0.56 -4.04
CA LYS A 102 -9.23 -0.55 -4.39
C LYS A 102 -9.17 -0.75 -5.88
N GLY A 103 -8.00 -1.12 -6.35
CA GLY A 103 -7.75 -1.40 -7.76
C GLY A 103 -6.78 -2.55 -7.93
N LEU A 104 -6.86 -3.21 -9.08
CA LEU A 104 -5.98 -4.31 -9.46
C LEU A 104 -5.30 -3.95 -10.77
N ILE A 105 -3.99 -4.09 -10.79
CA ILE A 105 -3.18 -3.96 -11.99
C ILE A 105 -2.64 -5.34 -12.33
N LYS A 106 -3.05 -5.89 -13.48
CA LYS A 106 -2.55 -7.18 -13.95
C LYS A 106 -1.09 -7.03 -14.38
N ILE A 107 -0.22 -7.84 -13.80
CA ILE A 107 1.22 -7.79 -14.04
C ILE A 107 1.55 -8.57 -15.31
N ASP A 108 2.26 -7.92 -16.24
CA ASP A 108 2.63 -8.53 -17.53
C ASP A 108 3.76 -9.54 -17.38
N ASN A 109 4.75 -9.23 -16.51
CA ASN A 109 5.92 -10.09 -16.32
C ASN A 109 6.14 -10.42 -14.84
N PRO A 110 5.67 -11.59 -14.38
CA PRO A 110 5.82 -12.00 -12.98
C PRO A 110 7.26 -12.11 -12.50
N ALA A 111 8.23 -12.24 -13.40
CA ALA A 111 9.65 -12.27 -13.03
C ALA A 111 10.13 -10.94 -12.43
N MET A 112 9.40 -9.84 -12.64
CA MET A 112 9.72 -8.54 -12.06
C MET A 112 9.23 -8.39 -10.61
N VAL A 113 8.44 -9.34 -10.11
CA VAL A 113 7.82 -9.24 -8.80
C VAL A 113 8.77 -9.66 -7.69
N ASP A 114 8.85 -8.84 -6.64
CA ASP A 114 9.34 -9.22 -5.32
C ASP A 114 8.24 -8.91 -4.31
N ALA A 115 7.46 -9.91 -3.95
CA ALA A 115 6.30 -9.76 -3.08
C ALA A 115 6.65 -9.53 -1.61
N SER A 116 7.93 -9.59 -1.24
CA SER A 116 8.35 -9.42 0.15
C SER A 116 8.15 -7.98 0.61
N LEU A 117 7.61 -7.83 1.82
CA LEU A 117 7.56 -6.54 2.50
C LEU A 117 8.96 -6.21 3.02
N GLN A 118 9.51 -5.10 2.59
CA GLN A 118 10.87 -4.73 2.94
C GLN A 118 10.95 -3.29 3.41
N LEU A 119 11.65 -3.09 4.52
CA LEU A 119 12.03 -1.77 5.00
C LEU A 119 13.30 -1.36 4.26
N PHE A 120 13.15 -0.62 3.18
CA PHE A 120 14.22 -0.39 2.20
C PHE A 120 15.45 0.30 2.79
N TRP A 121 15.27 1.33 3.61
CA TRP A 121 16.39 2.08 4.20
C TRP A 121 17.22 1.25 5.19
N LYS A 122 16.66 0.16 5.73
CA LYS A 122 17.37 -0.77 6.60
C LYS A 122 17.76 -2.05 5.88
N ASN A 123 17.43 -2.17 4.61
CA ASN A 123 17.60 -3.39 3.81
C ASN A 123 17.08 -4.64 4.53
N GLN A 124 15.96 -4.48 5.23
CA GLN A 124 15.39 -5.49 6.10
C GLN A 124 14.06 -6.00 5.56
N LYS A 125 13.97 -7.30 5.38
CA LYS A 125 12.73 -7.97 4.99
C LYS A 125 11.92 -8.32 6.24
N MET A 126 10.63 -8.01 6.17
CA MET A 126 9.66 -8.43 7.18
C MET A 126 9.12 -9.81 6.84
N ILE A 127 8.90 -10.62 7.87
CA ILE A 127 8.13 -11.85 7.72
C ILE A 127 6.66 -11.45 7.64
N THR A 128 6.02 -11.72 6.52
CA THR A 128 4.61 -11.43 6.32
C THR A 128 3.77 -12.59 6.84
N ALA A 129 2.91 -12.31 7.80
CA ALA A 129 1.96 -13.25 8.35
C ALA A 129 0.63 -13.23 7.57
N ALA A 130 -0.36 -13.98 8.03
CA ALA A 130 -1.65 -14.04 7.36
C ALA A 130 -2.38 -12.69 7.37
N VAL A 131 -3.11 -12.40 6.29
CA VAL A 131 -4.00 -11.23 6.19
C VAL A 131 -5.03 -11.28 7.31
N GLN A 132 -5.25 -10.16 7.97
CA GLN A 132 -6.23 -10.02 9.04
C GLN A 132 -7.37 -9.09 8.63
N ASN A 133 -8.55 -9.38 9.14
CA ASN A 133 -9.76 -8.62 8.85
C ASN A 133 -9.98 -7.46 9.84
N THR A 134 -11.04 -6.71 9.62
CA THR A 134 -11.42 -5.59 10.47
C THR A 134 -11.77 -6.04 11.89
N ASP A 135 -12.42 -7.17 12.07
CA ASP A 135 -12.78 -7.69 13.40
C ASP A 135 -11.52 -7.99 14.22
N TRP A 136 -10.52 -8.62 13.61
CA TRP A 136 -9.24 -8.86 14.25
C TRP A 136 -8.58 -7.54 14.67
N THR A 137 -8.60 -6.54 13.79
CA THR A 137 -8.02 -5.22 14.05
C THR A 137 -8.74 -4.50 15.20
N GLU A 138 -10.06 -4.58 15.24
CA GLU A 138 -10.87 -4.02 16.33
C GLU A 138 -10.60 -4.71 17.67
N GLU A 139 -10.41 -6.03 17.65
CA GLU A 139 -10.13 -6.80 18.86
C GLU A 139 -8.74 -6.49 19.42
N HIS A 140 -7.73 -6.47 18.57
CA HIS A 140 -6.34 -6.34 19.00
C HIS A 140 -5.86 -4.90 19.15
N LYS A 141 -6.53 -3.95 18.52
CA LYS A 141 -6.14 -2.53 18.54
C LYS A 141 -4.64 -2.34 18.26
N PRO A 142 -4.12 -2.93 17.19
CA PRO A 142 -2.69 -2.91 16.93
C PRO A 142 -2.22 -1.52 16.49
N ARG A 143 -0.93 -1.30 16.62
CA ARG A 143 -0.29 -0.21 15.91
C ARG A 143 -0.30 -0.52 14.42
N LEU A 144 -0.73 0.44 13.60
CA LEU A 144 -0.74 0.28 12.14
C LEU A 144 0.41 1.06 11.52
N CYS A 145 1.06 0.41 10.57
CA CYS A 145 2.10 1.00 9.74
C CYS A 145 1.64 1.06 8.30
N ARG A 146 2.13 2.05 7.57
CA ARG A 146 1.97 2.11 6.13
C ARG A 146 3.30 2.38 5.46
N MET A 147 3.52 1.84 4.28
CA MET A 147 4.62 2.22 3.42
C MET A 147 4.08 2.92 2.18
N GLY A 148 4.82 3.90 1.70
CA GLY A 148 4.40 4.63 0.51
C GLY A 148 5.56 5.21 -0.26
N ALA A 149 5.29 5.47 -1.52
CA ALA A 149 6.27 5.90 -2.51
C ALA A 149 6.85 7.27 -2.21
N ARG A 150 6.14 8.10 -1.50
CA ARG A 150 6.57 9.48 -1.26
C ARG A 150 7.18 9.69 0.11
N THR A 151 6.58 9.12 1.17
CA THR A 151 6.99 9.42 2.53
C THR A 151 7.60 8.23 3.29
N GLY A 152 7.79 7.08 2.62
CA GLY A 152 8.40 5.92 3.23
C GLY A 152 7.49 5.22 4.23
N LEU A 153 7.98 4.94 5.43
CA LEU A 153 7.25 4.29 6.51
C LEU A 153 6.72 5.31 7.53
N SER A 154 5.46 5.16 7.90
CA SER A 154 4.88 5.89 9.03
C SER A 154 3.93 4.96 9.78
N CYS A 155 3.99 4.98 11.10
CA CYS A 155 3.19 4.13 11.98
C CYS A 155 2.51 4.96 13.06
N GLY A 156 1.42 4.46 13.59
CA GLY A 156 0.73 5.09 14.69
C GLY A 156 -0.42 4.24 15.24
N PRO A 157 -1.09 4.73 16.29
CA PRO A 157 -2.19 4.01 16.90
C PRO A 157 -3.40 3.88 15.95
N TYR A 158 -4.10 2.78 16.10
CA TYR A 158 -5.37 2.54 15.45
C TYR A 158 -6.49 3.20 16.25
N TYR A 159 -7.39 3.90 15.56
CA TYR A 159 -8.49 4.61 16.21
C TYR A 159 -9.85 3.93 16.05
N GLY A 160 -10.08 3.22 14.99
CA GLY A 160 -11.37 2.54 14.78
C GLY A 160 -11.82 2.51 13.34
N VAL A 161 -13.05 2.07 13.15
CA VAL A 161 -13.70 1.96 11.84
C VAL A 161 -14.55 3.20 11.61
N GLY A 162 -14.39 3.83 10.45
CA GLY A 162 -15.25 4.92 10.01
C GLY A 162 -16.62 4.41 9.57
N ALA A 163 -17.55 5.36 9.35
CA ALA A 163 -18.93 5.06 8.98
C ALA A 163 -19.06 4.27 7.67
N ASP A 164 -18.06 4.33 6.83
CA ASP A 164 -18.00 3.66 5.52
C ASP A 164 -17.22 2.33 5.54
N GLY A 165 -16.80 1.87 6.72
CA GLY A 165 -16.05 0.63 6.87
C GLY A 165 -14.55 0.77 6.69
N GLN A 166 -14.04 1.97 6.42
CA GLN A 166 -12.61 2.24 6.32
C GLN A 166 -11.97 2.31 7.71
N LEU A 167 -10.70 1.93 7.80
CA LEU A 167 -9.96 1.97 9.05
C LEU A 167 -9.30 3.35 9.23
N ILE A 168 -9.40 3.89 10.44
CA ILE A 168 -8.80 5.18 10.79
C ILE A 168 -7.64 4.94 11.75
N TYR A 169 -6.49 5.51 11.44
CA TYR A 169 -5.27 5.37 12.23
C TYR A 169 -4.43 6.63 12.16
N ASN A 170 -3.46 6.74 13.05
CA ASN A 170 -2.55 7.88 13.05
C ASN A 170 -1.29 7.55 12.25
N ALA A 171 -1.07 8.30 11.18
CA ALA A 171 0.15 8.22 10.37
C ALA A 171 0.24 9.49 9.52
N ILE A 172 1.33 9.60 8.77
CA ILE A 172 1.50 10.67 7.79
C ILE A 172 1.39 10.06 6.40
N SER A 173 0.62 10.69 5.53
CA SER A 173 0.57 10.36 4.10
C SER A 173 0.48 11.63 3.29
N LEU A 174 1.10 11.61 2.13
CA LEU A 174 1.03 12.67 1.14
C LEU A 174 0.59 12.07 -0.21
N PRO A 175 0.15 12.91 -1.17
CA PRO A 175 -0.17 12.42 -2.51
C PRO A 175 1.01 11.64 -3.09
N GLY A 176 0.74 10.43 -3.59
CA GLY A 176 1.76 9.47 -4.02
C GLY A 176 1.90 8.26 -3.10
N ASP A 177 1.56 8.40 -1.83
CA ASP A 177 1.53 7.27 -0.88
C ASP A 177 0.31 6.38 -1.05
N SER A 178 -0.70 6.85 -1.79
CA SER A 178 -1.94 6.12 -2.06
C SER A 178 -1.66 4.73 -2.62
N GLY A 179 -2.39 3.75 -2.10
CA GLY A 179 -2.29 2.37 -2.51
C GLY A 179 -1.22 1.57 -1.79
N GLY A 180 -0.32 2.21 -1.06
CA GLY A 180 0.74 1.53 -0.31
C GLY A 180 0.23 0.57 0.75
N PRO A 181 1.03 -0.41 1.18
CA PRO A 181 0.60 -1.43 2.11
C PRO A 181 0.39 -0.87 3.52
N VAL A 182 -0.71 -1.29 4.14
CA VAL A 182 -1.01 -1.04 5.55
C VAL A 182 -0.97 -2.37 6.29
N PHE A 183 -0.23 -2.41 7.38
CA PHE A 183 0.00 -3.64 8.13
C PHE A 183 0.15 -3.36 9.62
N ALA A 184 -0.24 -4.36 10.42
CA ALA A 184 0.06 -4.37 11.85
C ALA A 184 1.37 -5.11 12.09
N THR A 185 2.04 -4.78 13.19
CA THR A 185 3.29 -5.45 13.57
C THR A 185 3.13 -6.14 14.93
N HIS A 186 3.63 -7.36 15.01
CA HIS A 186 3.67 -8.10 16.25
C HIS A 186 4.79 -9.15 16.19
N ASN A 187 5.67 -9.14 17.17
CA ASN A 187 6.80 -10.08 17.26
C ASN A 187 7.65 -10.18 15.98
N GLY A 188 7.92 -9.04 15.34
CA GLY A 188 8.73 -9.00 14.11
C GLY A 188 7.99 -9.42 12.84
N HIS A 189 6.71 -9.77 12.95
CA HIS A 189 5.88 -10.13 11.80
C HIS A 189 4.99 -8.96 11.38
N ALA A 190 4.76 -8.85 10.08
CA ALA A 190 3.80 -7.91 9.51
C ALA A 190 2.51 -8.66 9.15
N PHE A 191 1.39 -8.18 9.68
CA PHE A 191 0.06 -8.71 9.35
C PHE A 191 -0.59 -7.76 8.35
N PRO A 192 -0.76 -8.17 7.08
CA PRO A 192 -1.44 -7.33 6.11
C PRO A 192 -2.87 -7.02 6.55
N ILE A 193 -3.23 -5.74 6.50
CA ILE A 193 -4.54 -5.24 6.94
C ILE A 193 -5.27 -4.55 5.79
N GLY A 194 -4.55 -3.70 5.02
CA GLY A 194 -5.19 -2.86 4.03
C GLY A 194 -4.21 -2.19 3.10
N ILE A 195 -4.71 -1.16 2.44
CA ILE A 195 -3.94 -0.26 1.58
C ILE A 195 -4.28 1.19 1.91
N VAL A 196 -3.34 2.10 1.65
CA VAL A 196 -3.54 3.52 1.90
C VAL A 196 -4.62 4.07 0.96
N SER A 197 -5.70 4.58 1.51
CA SER A 197 -6.74 5.28 0.75
C SER A 197 -6.48 6.79 0.71
N GLY A 198 -6.17 7.39 1.83
CA GLY A 198 -5.88 8.82 1.92
C GLY A 198 -5.90 9.32 3.34
N GLY A 199 -6.04 10.63 3.51
CA GLY A 199 -6.20 11.27 4.80
C GLY A 199 -7.58 11.86 4.97
N LEU A 200 -7.94 12.20 6.21
CA LEU A 200 -9.11 13.01 6.47
C LEU A 200 -8.80 14.46 6.07
N LYS A 201 -9.76 15.11 5.42
CA LYS A 201 -9.58 16.48 4.88
C LYS A 201 -9.18 17.51 5.94
N GLU A 202 -9.65 17.33 7.16
CA GLU A 202 -9.51 18.32 8.22
C GLU A 202 -8.35 18.04 9.17
N ASP A 203 -7.64 16.92 8.95
CA ASP A 203 -6.66 16.44 9.92
C ASP A 203 -5.50 15.73 9.23
N ALA A 204 -4.32 16.34 9.26
CA ALA A 204 -3.14 15.81 8.62
C ALA A 204 -2.58 14.52 9.25
N ILE A 205 -3.05 14.14 10.43
CA ILE A 205 -2.55 12.98 11.17
C ILE A 205 -3.47 11.76 11.15
N HIS A 206 -4.76 11.94 10.88
CA HIS A 206 -5.69 10.84 10.73
C HIS A 206 -5.68 10.32 9.30
N GLN A 207 -5.29 9.09 9.14
CA GLN A 207 -5.23 8.42 7.85
C GLN A 207 -6.30 7.37 7.73
N VAL A 208 -6.63 7.05 6.49
CA VAL A 208 -7.68 6.11 6.14
C VAL A 208 -7.08 4.96 5.34
N ALA A 209 -7.35 3.74 5.79
CA ALA A 209 -6.95 2.52 5.09
C ALA A 209 -8.17 1.77 4.59
N GLN A 210 -8.10 1.30 3.35
CA GLN A 210 -9.04 0.37 2.78
C GLN A 210 -8.73 -1.04 3.28
N PRO A 211 -9.63 -1.72 4.02
CA PRO A 211 -9.44 -3.12 4.38
C PRO A 211 -9.43 -4.01 3.14
N ILE A 212 -8.66 -5.09 3.16
CA ILE A 212 -8.49 -5.97 2.01
C ILE A 212 -8.93 -7.42 2.23
N ALA A 213 -9.05 -7.88 3.49
CA ALA A 213 -9.28 -9.29 3.77
C ALA A 213 -10.55 -9.84 3.10
N GLN A 214 -11.66 -9.12 3.20
CA GLN A 214 -12.92 -9.56 2.61
C GLN A 214 -12.85 -9.56 1.08
N PHE A 215 -12.26 -8.53 0.49
CA PHE A 215 -12.08 -8.45 -0.97
C PHE A 215 -11.27 -9.63 -1.50
N LEU A 216 -10.16 -9.96 -0.85
CA LEU A 216 -9.31 -11.09 -1.25
C LEU A 216 -10.06 -12.41 -1.12
N ASN A 217 -10.76 -12.61 0.00
CA ASN A 217 -11.51 -13.83 0.24
C ASN A 217 -12.66 -14.01 -0.76
N ASP A 218 -13.47 -12.98 -0.95
CA ASP A 218 -14.64 -13.03 -1.84
C ASP A 218 -14.21 -13.18 -3.32
N GLY A 219 -13.12 -12.56 -3.70
CA GLY A 219 -12.60 -12.61 -5.07
C GLY A 219 -11.74 -13.83 -5.38
N GLY A 220 -11.38 -14.63 -4.38
CA GLY A 220 -10.49 -15.77 -4.56
C GLY A 220 -9.04 -15.40 -4.82
N TYR A 221 -8.59 -14.26 -4.32
CA TYR A 221 -7.20 -13.81 -4.41
C TYR A 221 -6.39 -14.30 -3.22
N THR A 222 -5.15 -14.70 -3.50
CA THR A 222 -4.18 -15.09 -2.48
C THR A 222 -3.05 -14.06 -2.44
N LEU A 223 -2.73 -13.55 -1.26
CA LEU A 223 -1.60 -12.67 -1.08
C LEU A 223 -0.30 -13.47 -1.16
N LEU A 224 0.64 -12.97 -1.97
CA LEU A 224 1.95 -13.61 -2.16
C LEU A 224 2.98 -13.18 -1.10
#